data_32c426d77963d9bc3485d1d4c956656b
#
_entry.id   32c426d77963d9bc3485d1d4c956656b
#
_cell.length_a   1.000
_cell.length_b   1.000
_cell.length_c   1.000
_cell.angle_alpha   90.00
_cell.angle_beta   90.00
_cell.angle_gamma   90.00
#
_symmetry.space_group_name_H-M   'P 1'
#
loop_
_entity.id
_entity.type
_entity.pdbx_description
1 polymer ?
#
loop_
_entity_poly.entity_id
_entity_poly.type
_entity_poly.pdbx_seq_one_letter_code
_entity_poly.pdbx_strand_id
1 'polypeptide(L)'
;MTGSPETADALLLMGPTCSGKSALALDLARRFPVEIVSVDSAQVYRGMDVGTAKPSREIQAAVPHHLIDICDPLETYSAGRFRRDALRLIGEIRGRHKVPLLVGGTMLYFRALAQGIAPLPEANPDVRARIDERARRLGWPALHAELAARDPEAAAKIRPRDGQRIQRALEVIELTGEPLSQLQKRAEPSPVTLAAFALQPFERAELYRRIDQRFLQMIDAGLVEEVRALRARGDLHADLPSLRAVGYRQIWSHVAGEQSLETAIEAGQRATRNLAKRQLTWLNADKSVNWIPGLEDQSLAPIVRALGEISAGLGRAGV
;
A
#
# COMPACT_ATOMS: atom_id res chain seq x y z
N MET A 1 10.31 -8.40 13.37
CA MET A 1 9.92 -9.16 14.58
C MET A 1 8.62 -8.54 15.10
N THR A 2 7.56 -9.31 15.18
CA THR A 2 6.35 -8.91 15.91
C THR A 2 6.62 -9.26 17.37
N GLY A 3 6.74 -8.24 18.21
CA GLY A 3 6.89 -8.39 19.66
C GLY A 3 5.55 -8.71 20.31
N SER A 4 5.57 -9.04 21.60
CA SER A 4 4.33 -9.06 22.36
C SER A 4 3.70 -7.66 22.36
N PRO A 5 2.37 -7.52 22.39
CA PRO A 5 1.70 -6.20 22.38
C PRO A 5 2.22 -5.23 23.44
N GLU A 6 2.67 -5.75 24.57
CA GLU A 6 3.15 -4.96 25.72
C GLU A 6 4.40 -4.11 25.45
N THR A 7 5.18 -4.44 24.41
CA THR A 7 6.43 -3.75 24.07
C THR A 7 6.43 -3.14 22.65
N ALA A 8 5.26 -3.09 22.00
CA ALA A 8 5.18 -2.60 20.63
C ALA A 8 5.31 -1.06 20.57
N ASP A 9 6.05 -0.60 19.56
CA ASP A 9 6.21 0.83 19.26
C ASP A 9 5.04 1.40 18.47
N ALA A 10 4.37 0.55 17.69
CA ALA A 10 3.24 0.93 16.86
C ALA A 10 2.30 -0.26 16.61
N LEU A 11 1.05 0.03 16.26
CA LEU A 11 0.04 -0.95 15.92
C LEU A 11 -0.27 -0.91 14.42
N LEU A 12 -0.31 -2.08 13.79
CA LEU A 12 -0.71 -2.25 12.39
C LEU A 12 -2.15 -2.76 12.34
N LEU A 13 -3.03 -2.03 11.63
CA LEU A 13 -4.39 -2.47 11.31
C LEU A 13 -4.49 -2.71 9.81
N MET A 14 -4.40 -3.97 9.46
CA MET A 14 -4.39 -4.46 8.09
C MET A 14 -5.75 -5.03 7.68
N GLY A 15 -5.94 -5.19 6.38
CA GLY A 15 -7.14 -5.85 5.85
C GLY A 15 -7.34 -5.54 4.37
N PRO A 16 -8.14 -6.35 3.67
CA PRO A 16 -8.46 -6.06 2.27
C PRO A 16 -9.29 -4.77 2.14
N THR A 17 -9.36 -4.25 0.93
CA THR A 17 -10.30 -3.17 0.65
C THR A 17 -11.72 -3.59 0.99
N CYS A 18 -12.57 -2.68 1.44
CA CYS A 18 -13.95 -2.91 1.88
C CYS A 18 -14.12 -3.83 3.12
N SER A 19 -13.06 -4.11 3.89
CA SER A 19 -13.16 -4.89 5.14
C SER A 19 -13.71 -4.11 6.34
N GLY A 20 -13.81 -2.78 6.27
CA GLY A 20 -14.24 -1.96 7.40
C GLY A 20 -13.11 -1.36 8.25
N LYS A 21 -11.84 -1.63 7.92
CA LYS A 21 -10.68 -1.18 8.72
C LYS A 21 -10.61 0.33 8.97
N SER A 22 -11.02 1.16 8.01
CA SER A 22 -11.00 2.64 8.19
C SER A 22 -12.03 3.10 9.24
N ALA A 23 -13.22 2.50 9.23
CA ALA A 23 -14.23 2.77 10.25
C ALA A 23 -13.77 2.33 11.64
N LEU A 24 -13.17 1.14 11.74
CA LEU A 24 -12.57 0.65 12.99
C LEU A 24 -11.45 1.58 13.47
N ALA A 25 -10.57 2.03 12.58
CA ALA A 25 -9.49 2.96 12.95
C ALA A 25 -10.02 4.27 13.55
N LEU A 26 -11.10 4.81 12.98
CA LEU A 26 -11.75 6.02 13.50
C LEU A 26 -12.45 5.77 14.84
N ASP A 27 -13.06 4.60 15.05
CA ASP A 27 -13.63 4.23 16.34
C ASP A 27 -12.56 4.11 17.42
N LEU A 28 -11.46 3.43 17.12
CA LEU A 28 -10.32 3.34 18.02
C LEU A 28 -9.72 4.72 18.36
N ALA A 29 -9.69 5.64 17.37
CA ALA A 29 -9.19 7.01 17.59
C ALA A 29 -10.07 7.85 18.52
N ARG A 30 -11.36 7.52 18.67
CA ARG A 30 -12.24 8.15 19.66
C ARG A 30 -12.00 7.65 21.09
N ARG A 31 -11.46 6.45 21.23
CA ARG A 31 -11.29 5.72 22.49
C ARG A 31 -9.86 5.83 23.04
N PHE A 32 -8.88 6.02 22.18
CA PHE A 32 -7.45 6.00 22.51
C PHE A 32 -6.73 7.21 21.89
N PRO A 33 -5.62 7.67 22.52
CA PRO A 33 -4.81 8.75 22.00
C PRO A 33 -3.96 8.29 20.81
N VAL A 34 -4.57 7.97 19.68
CA VAL A 34 -3.87 7.50 18.47
C VAL A 34 -3.76 8.60 17.41
N GLU A 35 -2.76 8.49 16.57
CA GLU A 35 -2.67 9.17 15.27
C GLU A 35 -2.57 8.14 14.16
N ILE A 36 -3.33 8.33 13.09
CA ILE A 36 -3.41 7.38 11.98
C ILE A 36 -2.31 7.66 10.97
N VAL A 37 -1.59 6.61 10.57
CA VAL A 37 -0.65 6.66 9.44
C VAL A 37 -1.23 5.82 8.32
N SER A 38 -1.56 6.43 7.18
CA SER A 38 -2.11 5.72 6.02
C SER A 38 -1.06 4.82 5.38
N VAL A 39 -1.39 3.53 5.25
CA VAL A 39 -0.57 2.52 4.55
C VAL A 39 -1.25 2.19 3.21
N ASP A 40 -1.38 3.23 2.39
CA ASP A 40 -2.02 3.14 1.09
C ASP A 40 -1.17 3.84 0.02
N SER A 41 -0.87 3.12 -1.07
CA SER A 41 0.00 3.61 -2.14
C SER A 41 -0.68 4.59 -3.10
N ALA A 42 -1.97 4.87 -2.91
CA ALA A 42 -2.73 5.79 -3.75
C ALA A 42 -3.19 7.04 -2.98
N GLN A 43 -3.54 6.93 -1.69
CA GLN A 43 -3.95 8.08 -0.86
C GLN A 43 -2.84 9.12 -0.65
N VAL A 44 -1.61 8.78 -0.92
CA VAL A 44 -0.46 9.69 -0.84
C VAL A 44 -0.51 10.81 -1.90
N TYR A 45 -1.27 10.62 -2.98
CA TYR A 45 -1.31 11.53 -4.11
C TYR A 45 -2.37 12.64 -3.95
N ARG A 46 -1.97 13.89 -4.16
CA ARG A 46 -2.87 15.05 -4.20
C ARG A 46 -3.83 14.94 -5.37
N GLY A 47 -5.12 15.28 -5.13
CA GLY A 47 -6.15 15.28 -6.16
C GLY A 47 -6.63 13.88 -6.59
N MET A 48 -6.23 12.84 -5.87
CA MET A 48 -6.73 11.46 -6.03
C MET A 48 -7.53 11.09 -4.77
N ASP A 49 -8.75 11.59 -4.66
CA ASP A 49 -9.53 11.59 -3.43
C ASP A 49 -10.66 10.56 -3.45
N VAL A 50 -11.57 10.70 -4.42
CA VAL A 50 -12.76 9.84 -4.56
C VAL A 50 -12.34 8.39 -4.84
N GLY A 51 -11.49 8.18 -5.85
CA GLY A 51 -11.10 6.83 -6.28
C GLY A 51 -10.20 6.09 -5.28
N THR A 52 -9.57 6.79 -4.34
CA THR A 52 -8.80 6.19 -3.25
C THR A 52 -9.61 6.03 -1.97
N ALA A 53 -10.85 6.54 -1.95
CA ALA A 53 -11.67 6.70 -0.74
C ALA A 53 -10.89 7.36 0.40
N LYS A 54 -10.22 8.45 0.09
CA LYS A 54 -9.49 9.26 1.06
C LYS A 54 -10.46 9.78 2.14
N PRO A 55 -10.07 9.79 3.42
CA PRO A 55 -10.91 10.39 4.46
C PRO A 55 -11.16 11.87 4.15
N SER A 56 -12.38 12.34 4.40
CA SER A 56 -12.74 13.74 4.16
C SER A 56 -11.91 14.69 5.02
N ARG A 57 -11.88 15.97 4.66
CA ARG A 57 -11.14 16.99 5.43
C ARG A 57 -11.66 17.13 6.85
N GLU A 58 -12.96 16.95 7.07
CA GLU A 58 -13.59 16.96 8.40
C GLU A 58 -13.09 15.78 9.25
N ILE A 59 -12.98 14.58 8.66
CA ILE A 59 -12.43 13.41 9.34
C ILE A 59 -10.95 13.64 9.67
N GLN A 60 -10.18 14.17 8.73
CA GLN A 60 -8.75 14.45 8.94
C GLN A 60 -8.53 15.54 10.00
N ALA A 61 -9.43 16.52 10.11
CA ALA A 61 -9.38 17.54 11.14
C ALA A 61 -9.74 16.99 12.53
N ALA A 62 -10.64 16.01 12.61
CA ALA A 62 -11.05 15.38 13.87
C ALA A 62 -10.02 14.37 14.39
N VAL A 63 -9.35 13.65 13.48
CA VAL A 63 -8.32 12.65 13.81
C VAL A 63 -7.11 12.88 12.91
N PRO A 64 -5.91 13.12 13.47
CA PRO A 64 -4.70 13.30 12.68
C PRO A 64 -4.42 12.10 11.78
N HIS A 65 -4.30 12.37 10.48
CA HIS A 65 -3.93 11.40 9.46
C HIS A 65 -2.62 11.83 8.80
N HIS A 66 -1.68 10.90 8.71
CA HIS A 66 -0.39 11.10 8.08
C HIS A 66 -0.27 10.29 6.78
N LEU A 67 0.62 10.71 5.90
CA LEU A 67 0.88 10.11 4.57
C LEU A 67 -0.33 10.18 3.63
N ILE A 68 -1.11 11.24 3.74
CA ILE A 68 -2.18 11.61 2.82
C ILE A 68 -1.77 12.93 2.14
N ASP A 69 -1.99 13.05 0.83
CA ASP A 69 -1.71 14.26 0.02
C ASP A 69 -0.25 14.76 0.07
N ILE A 70 0.71 13.87 0.22
CA ILE A 70 2.13 14.22 0.38
C ILE A 70 2.92 14.24 -0.94
N CYS A 71 2.36 13.67 -2.02
CA CYS A 71 3.01 13.56 -3.32
C CYS A 71 2.19 14.20 -4.43
N ASP A 72 2.85 14.70 -5.46
CA ASP A 72 2.20 14.97 -6.75
C ASP A 72 2.00 13.64 -7.51
N PRO A 73 0.93 13.48 -8.32
CA PRO A 73 0.75 12.28 -9.15
C PRO A 73 1.89 11.98 -10.13
N LEU A 74 2.73 12.95 -10.49
CA LEU A 74 3.96 12.74 -11.27
C LEU A 74 5.06 12.01 -10.48
N GLU A 75 5.05 12.14 -9.17
CA GLU A 75 6.09 11.56 -8.32
C GLU A 75 5.90 10.05 -8.14
N THR A 76 6.99 9.35 -7.88
CA THR A 76 6.94 7.97 -7.44
C THR A 76 7.07 7.88 -5.93
N TYR A 77 6.07 7.28 -5.26
CA TYR A 77 6.14 6.97 -3.84
C TYR A 77 6.45 5.49 -3.65
N SER A 78 7.70 5.20 -3.32
CA SER A 78 8.22 3.82 -3.22
C SER A 78 8.05 3.22 -1.82
N ALA A 79 8.14 1.89 -1.70
CA ALA A 79 8.15 1.21 -0.41
C ALA A 79 9.32 1.63 0.49
N GLY A 80 10.47 1.99 -0.09
CA GLY A 80 11.60 2.56 0.66
C GLY A 80 11.30 3.94 1.20
N ARG A 81 10.67 4.83 0.41
CA ARG A 81 10.22 6.15 0.86
C ARG A 81 9.17 6.00 1.97
N PHE A 82 8.17 5.12 1.78
CA PHE A 82 7.20 4.81 2.82
C PHE A 82 7.86 4.36 4.13
N ARG A 83 8.82 3.42 4.07
CA ARG A 83 9.50 2.93 5.29
C ARG A 83 10.18 4.06 6.05
N ARG A 84 10.93 4.92 5.36
CA ARG A 84 11.60 6.08 5.99
C ARG A 84 10.59 7.02 6.66
N ASP A 85 9.52 7.37 5.94
CA ASP A 85 8.49 8.27 6.45
C ASP A 85 7.73 7.65 7.62
N ALA A 86 7.38 6.36 7.54
CA ALA A 86 6.67 5.65 8.62
C ALA A 86 7.53 5.55 9.89
N LEU A 87 8.82 5.21 9.78
CA LEU A 87 9.72 5.15 10.94
C LEU A 87 9.88 6.52 11.62
N ARG A 88 10.05 7.59 10.83
CA ARG A 88 10.09 8.97 11.36
C ARG A 88 8.79 9.32 12.08
N LEU A 89 7.64 9.06 11.46
CA LEU A 89 6.33 9.35 12.04
C LEU A 89 6.06 8.54 13.33
N ILE A 90 6.46 7.27 13.37
CA ILE A 90 6.36 6.48 14.61
C ILE A 90 7.10 7.18 15.76
N GLY A 91 8.34 7.64 15.52
CA GLY A 91 9.10 8.38 16.53
C GLY A 91 8.44 9.70 16.94
N GLU A 92 7.98 10.49 15.97
CA GLU A 92 7.31 11.79 16.20
C GLU A 92 5.99 11.66 16.97
N ILE A 93 5.16 10.67 16.59
CA ILE A 93 3.86 10.41 17.23
C ILE A 93 4.07 9.96 18.67
N ARG A 94 5.03 9.04 18.91
CA ARG A 94 5.40 8.60 20.26
C ARG A 94 5.95 9.74 21.11
N GLY A 95 6.74 10.62 20.50
CA GLY A 95 7.25 11.83 21.17
C GLY A 95 6.15 12.81 21.62
N ARG A 96 4.95 12.71 21.05
CA ARG A 96 3.73 13.42 21.47
C ARG A 96 2.87 12.62 22.45
N HIS A 97 3.37 11.51 22.99
CA HIS A 97 2.65 10.57 23.84
C HIS A 97 1.36 10.02 23.19
N LYS A 98 1.38 9.83 21.86
CA LYS A 98 0.30 9.22 21.11
C LYS A 98 0.74 7.86 20.58
N VAL A 99 -0.23 6.99 20.27
CA VAL A 99 0.01 5.67 19.72
C VAL A 99 -0.04 5.75 18.18
N PRO A 100 1.04 5.37 17.46
CA PRO A 100 0.99 5.29 16.01
C PRO A 100 0.11 4.11 15.58
N LEU A 101 -0.99 4.39 14.87
CA LEU A 101 -1.89 3.39 14.29
C LEU A 101 -1.74 3.38 12.76
N LEU A 102 -1.01 2.40 12.24
CA LEU A 102 -0.76 2.27 10.81
C LEU A 102 -1.89 1.48 10.15
N VAL A 103 -2.67 2.13 9.28
CA VAL A 103 -3.92 1.57 8.74
C VAL A 103 -3.84 1.46 7.22
N GLY A 104 -4.09 0.28 6.66
CA GLY A 104 -4.13 0.18 5.21
C GLY A 104 -4.23 -1.22 4.60
N GLY A 105 -4.00 -1.26 3.29
CA GLY A 105 -4.09 -2.46 2.48
C GLY A 105 -2.88 -2.68 1.55
N THR A 106 -1.87 -1.80 1.59
CA THR A 106 -0.67 -1.97 0.77
C THR A 106 0.33 -2.90 1.47
N MET A 107 0.16 -4.21 1.26
CA MET A 107 0.91 -5.26 1.98
C MET A 107 2.42 -5.14 1.80
N LEU A 108 2.88 -4.65 0.63
CA LEU A 108 4.31 -4.40 0.40
C LEU A 108 4.87 -3.36 1.37
N TYR A 109 4.11 -2.34 1.73
CA TYR A 109 4.53 -1.30 2.67
C TYR A 109 4.63 -1.84 4.11
N PHE A 110 3.64 -2.62 4.55
CA PHE A 110 3.71 -3.30 5.83
C PHE A 110 4.93 -4.22 5.92
N ARG A 111 5.18 -4.99 4.86
CA ARG A 111 6.36 -5.86 4.81
C ARG A 111 7.67 -5.08 4.84
N ALA A 112 7.76 -3.99 4.07
CA ALA A 112 8.95 -3.14 4.06
C ALA A 112 9.24 -2.54 5.45
N LEU A 113 8.18 -2.17 6.18
CA LEU A 113 8.31 -1.66 7.54
C LEU A 113 8.71 -2.76 8.53
N ALA A 114 8.03 -3.92 8.51
CA ALA A 114 8.21 -4.97 9.50
C ALA A 114 9.49 -5.81 9.29
N GLN A 115 9.80 -6.15 8.05
CA GLN A 115 10.94 -7.02 7.71
C GLN A 115 12.17 -6.25 7.22
N GLY A 116 12.02 -4.95 7.00
CA GLY A 116 13.03 -4.14 6.34
C GLY A 116 12.98 -4.23 4.82
N ILE A 117 13.79 -3.43 4.20
CA ILE A 117 14.00 -3.40 2.75
C ILE A 117 15.48 -3.21 2.47
N ALA A 118 15.98 -3.94 1.49
CA ALA A 118 17.36 -3.76 1.08
C ALA A 118 17.60 -2.33 0.56
N PRO A 119 18.77 -1.75 0.78
CA PRO A 119 19.16 -0.46 0.22
C PRO A 119 19.39 -0.62 -1.29
N LEU A 120 18.31 -0.54 -2.06
CA LEU A 120 18.36 -0.60 -3.52
C LEU A 120 18.43 0.83 -4.10
N PRO A 121 19.11 1.02 -5.24
CA PRO A 121 19.18 2.32 -5.91
C PRO A 121 17.76 2.82 -6.26
N GLU A 122 17.58 4.13 -6.32
CA GLU A 122 16.36 4.71 -6.84
C GLU A 122 16.17 4.37 -8.31
N ALA A 123 14.92 4.49 -8.78
CA ALA A 123 14.60 4.22 -10.16
C ALA A 123 15.31 5.23 -11.08
N ASN A 124 15.95 4.73 -12.15
CA ASN A 124 16.60 5.56 -13.15
C ASN A 124 15.81 5.50 -14.47
N PRO A 125 15.19 6.62 -14.89
CA PRO A 125 14.37 6.65 -16.09
C PRO A 125 15.11 6.23 -17.37
N ASP A 126 16.38 6.63 -17.52
CA ASP A 126 17.17 6.33 -18.72
C ASP A 126 17.51 4.84 -18.82
N VAL A 127 17.87 4.22 -17.68
CA VAL A 127 18.10 2.78 -17.61
C VAL A 127 16.83 2.03 -17.95
N ARG A 128 15.70 2.43 -17.39
CA ARG A 128 14.39 1.81 -17.68
C ARG A 128 14.01 1.94 -19.14
N ALA A 129 14.17 3.12 -19.72
CA ALA A 129 13.87 3.36 -21.15
C ALA A 129 14.70 2.43 -22.06
N ARG A 130 15.99 2.24 -21.76
CA ARG A 130 16.85 1.28 -22.51
C ARG A 130 16.39 -0.16 -22.35
N ILE A 131 15.99 -0.57 -21.14
CA ILE A 131 15.48 -1.92 -20.91
C ILE A 131 14.14 -2.12 -21.61
N ASP A 132 13.25 -1.12 -21.59
CA ASP A 132 11.96 -1.19 -22.28
C ASP A 132 12.13 -1.25 -23.81
N GLU A 133 13.08 -0.52 -24.37
CA GLU A 133 13.41 -0.60 -25.80
C GLU A 133 13.91 -1.99 -26.18
N ARG A 134 14.79 -2.57 -25.35
CA ARG A 134 15.25 -3.95 -25.56
C ARG A 134 14.09 -4.95 -25.45
N ALA A 135 13.17 -4.74 -24.48
CA ALA A 135 12.00 -5.57 -24.30
C ALA A 135 11.01 -5.48 -25.48
N ARG A 136 10.84 -4.29 -26.09
CA ARG A 136 10.03 -4.11 -27.30
C ARG A 136 10.61 -4.88 -28.48
N ARG A 137 11.92 -4.90 -28.62
CA ARG A 137 12.62 -5.57 -29.72
C ARG A 137 12.74 -7.08 -29.57
N LEU A 138 13.06 -7.56 -28.35
CA LEU A 138 13.43 -8.96 -28.08
C LEU A 138 12.33 -9.75 -27.33
N GLY A 139 11.41 -9.05 -26.70
CA GLY A 139 10.40 -9.60 -25.81
C GLY A 139 10.92 -9.84 -24.38
N TRP A 140 10.02 -9.78 -23.40
CA TRP A 140 10.33 -10.01 -21.97
C TRP A 140 10.93 -11.39 -21.68
N PRO A 141 10.53 -12.51 -22.37
CA PRO A 141 11.19 -13.80 -22.16
C PRO A 141 12.69 -13.81 -22.46
N ALA A 142 13.15 -13.05 -23.46
CA ALA A 142 14.58 -12.94 -23.78
C ALA A 142 15.33 -12.17 -22.68
N LEU A 143 14.73 -11.08 -22.16
CA LEU A 143 15.31 -10.33 -21.03
C LEU A 143 15.28 -11.15 -19.73
N HIS A 144 14.30 -12.03 -19.55
CA HIS A 144 14.29 -12.98 -18.43
C HIS A 144 15.44 -14.00 -18.54
N ALA A 145 15.75 -14.49 -19.74
CA ALA A 145 16.91 -15.36 -19.94
C ALA A 145 18.23 -14.64 -19.64
N GLU A 146 18.35 -13.37 -20.02
CA GLU A 146 19.50 -12.52 -19.63
C GLU A 146 19.58 -12.37 -18.10
N LEU A 147 18.43 -12.09 -17.44
CA LEU A 147 18.39 -12.04 -15.98
C LEU A 147 18.82 -13.37 -15.36
N ALA A 148 18.39 -14.50 -15.91
CA ALA A 148 18.76 -15.82 -15.41
C ALA A 148 20.28 -16.08 -15.49
N ALA A 149 20.98 -15.53 -16.47
CA ALA A 149 22.43 -15.61 -16.59
C ALA A 149 23.16 -14.73 -15.55
N ARG A 150 22.57 -13.59 -15.14
CA ARG A 150 23.17 -12.60 -14.21
C ARG A 150 22.72 -12.76 -12.76
N ASP A 151 21.49 -13.22 -12.53
CA ASP A 151 20.86 -13.44 -11.21
C ASP A 151 19.90 -14.64 -11.29
N PRO A 152 20.42 -15.89 -11.26
CA PRO A 152 19.58 -17.08 -11.34
C PRO A 152 18.54 -17.18 -10.23
N GLU A 153 18.90 -16.70 -9.01
CA GLU A 153 18.01 -16.75 -7.85
C GLU A 153 16.80 -15.79 -8.00
N ALA A 154 17.01 -14.60 -8.54
CA ALA A 154 15.90 -13.68 -8.84
C ALA A 154 15.05 -14.21 -10.01
N ALA A 155 15.69 -14.70 -11.09
CA ALA A 155 14.99 -15.23 -12.23
C ALA A 155 14.07 -16.41 -11.88
N ALA A 156 14.51 -17.31 -11.00
CA ALA A 156 13.70 -18.45 -10.55
C ALA A 156 12.39 -18.02 -9.84
N LYS A 157 12.35 -16.81 -9.27
CA LYS A 157 11.18 -16.25 -8.55
C LYS A 157 10.30 -15.36 -9.45
N ILE A 158 10.79 -14.94 -10.62
CA ILE A 158 10.13 -14.01 -11.54
C ILE A 158 9.63 -14.80 -12.75
N ARG A 159 8.37 -14.58 -13.12
CA ARG A 159 7.82 -15.22 -14.34
C ARG A 159 8.41 -14.59 -15.61
N PRO A 160 8.65 -15.37 -16.68
CA PRO A 160 9.27 -14.87 -17.92
C PRO A 160 8.54 -13.72 -18.62
N ARG A 161 7.28 -13.47 -18.28
CA ARG A 161 6.46 -12.37 -18.83
C ARG A 161 6.19 -11.26 -17.82
N ASP A 162 6.79 -11.30 -16.63
CA ASP A 162 6.65 -10.24 -15.61
C ASP A 162 7.63 -9.10 -15.89
N GLY A 163 7.28 -8.28 -16.90
CA GLY A 163 8.14 -7.21 -17.38
C GLY A 163 8.57 -6.23 -16.28
N GLN A 164 7.67 -5.89 -15.35
CA GLN A 164 7.98 -4.94 -14.28
C GLN A 164 9.07 -5.47 -13.34
N ARG A 165 9.00 -6.75 -12.96
CA ARG A 165 10.00 -7.35 -12.08
C ARG A 165 11.31 -7.64 -12.80
N ILE A 166 11.26 -8.06 -14.06
CA ILE A 166 12.46 -8.26 -14.90
C ILE A 166 13.16 -6.92 -15.09
N GLN A 167 12.43 -5.87 -15.49
CA GLN A 167 12.98 -4.51 -15.64
C GLN A 167 13.68 -4.06 -14.37
N ARG A 168 13.01 -4.20 -13.20
CA ARG A 168 13.59 -3.77 -11.93
C ARG A 168 14.85 -4.55 -11.56
N ALA A 169 14.87 -5.86 -11.79
CA ALA A 169 16.05 -6.67 -11.49
C ALA A 169 17.23 -6.29 -12.38
N LEU A 170 17.01 -6.13 -13.68
CA LEU A 170 18.06 -5.70 -14.61
C LEU A 170 18.51 -4.27 -14.33
N GLU A 171 17.59 -3.34 -14.03
CA GLU A 171 17.90 -1.97 -13.62
C GLU A 171 18.87 -1.95 -12.43
N VAL A 172 18.55 -2.71 -11.38
CA VAL A 172 19.41 -2.79 -10.18
C VAL A 172 20.80 -3.32 -10.55
N ILE A 173 20.88 -4.38 -11.34
CA ILE A 173 22.17 -4.94 -11.78
C ILE A 173 22.94 -3.95 -12.66
N GLU A 174 22.28 -3.20 -13.55
CA GLU A 174 22.94 -2.18 -14.38
C GLU A 174 23.48 -1.01 -13.56
N LEU A 175 22.77 -0.61 -12.49
CA LEU A 175 23.14 0.53 -11.65
C LEU A 175 24.21 0.18 -10.59
N THR A 176 24.22 -1.05 -10.09
CA THR A 176 25.08 -1.46 -8.96
C THR A 176 26.19 -2.41 -9.34
N GLY A 177 26.06 -3.14 -10.46
CA GLY A 177 26.91 -4.25 -10.82
C GLY A 177 26.63 -5.53 -10.03
N GLU A 178 25.71 -5.52 -9.05
CA GLU A 178 25.43 -6.67 -8.17
C GLU A 178 24.05 -7.28 -8.45
N PRO A 179 23.90 -8.61 -8.30
CA PRO A 179 22.60 -9.28 -8.40
C PRO A 179 21.58 -8.74 -7.39
N LEU A 180 20.34 -8.54 -7.83
CA LEU A 180 19.24 -8.08 -6.96
C LEU A 180 19.03 -9.05 -5.77
N SER A 181 19.12 -10.36 -6.01
CA SER A 181 18.96 -11.38 -4.97
C SER A 181 20.01 -11.26 -3.85
N GLN A 182 21.24 -10.85 -4.17
CA GLN A 182 22.29 -10.63 -3.18
C GLN A 182 22.05 -9.36 -2.38
N LEU A 183 21.68 -8.28 -3.05
CA LEU A 183 21.34 -7.04 -2.37
C LEU A 183 20.14 -7.22 -1.43
N GLN A 184 19.13 -8.01 -1.83
CA GLN A 184 17.95 -8.29 -1.00
C GLN A 184 18.29 -9.01 0.31
N LYS A 185 19.35 -9.78 0.37
CA LYS A 185 19.82 -10.44 1.60
C LYS A 185 20.41 -9.47 2.62
N ARG A 186 20.75 -8.24 2.19
CA ARG A 186 21.27 -7.16 3.05
C ARG A 186 20.15 -6.29 3.65
N ALA A 187 18.91 -6.75 3.61
CA ALA A 187 17.81 -6.03 4.23
C ALA A 187 18.02 -5.90 5.74
N GLU A 188 18.02 -4.68 6.24
CA GLU A 188 18.10 -4.41 7.67
C GLU A 188 16.76 -4.66 8.33
N PRO A 189 16.70 -5.37 9.46
CA PRO A 189 15.47 -5.58 10.22
C PRO A 189 14.84 -4.24 10.63
N SER A 190 13.55 -4.28 10.98
CA SER A 190 12.89 -3.09 11.52
C SER A 190 13.53 -2.69 12.86
N PRO A 191 13.85 -1.40 13.05
CA PRO A 191 14.34 -0.89 14.34
C PRO A 191 13.22 -0.72 15.37
N VAL A 192 11.95 -0.95 14.98
CA VAL A 192 10.76 -0.79 15.83
C VAL A 192 10.01 -2.11 15.95
N THR A 193 9.41 -2.32 17.11
CA THR A 193 8.54 -3.46 17.38
C THR A 193 7.10 -3.14 17.00
N LEU A 194 6.43 -4.05 16.31
CA LEU A 194 5.11 -3.83 15.74
C LEU A 194 4.12 -4.89 16.22
N ALA A 195 2.94 -4.47 16.68
CA ALA A 195 1.81 -5.34 16.94
C ALA A 195 0.90 -5.39 15.70
N ALA A 196 0.80 -6.54 15.08
CA ALA A 196 0.11 -6.70 13.80
C ALA A 196 -1.26 -7.34 13.95
N PHE A 197 -2.29 -6.62 13.51
CA PHE A 197 -3.68 -7.09 13.47
C PHE A 197 -4.24 -6.99 12.06
N ALA A 198 -5.04 -7.99 11.67
CA ALA A 198 -5.79 -7.94 10.41
C ALA A 198 -7.26 -8.18 10.66
N LEU A 199 -8.08 -7.31 10.08
CA LEU A 199 -9.52 -7.49 10.11
C LEU A 199 -9.92 -8.58 9.12
N GLN A 200 -10.57 -9.64 9.63
CA GLN A 200 -11.07 -10.73 8.81
C GLN A 200 -12.11 -10.18 7.83
N PRO A 201 -12.01 -10.54 6.56
CA PRO A 201 -12.99 -10.09 5.59
C PRO A 201 -14.34 -10.76 5.84
N PHE A 202 -15.39 -10.11 5.37
CA PHE A 202 -16.69 -10.76 5.21
C PHE A 202 -16.58 -11.99 4.33
N GLU A 203 -17.62 -12.82 4.36
CA GLU A 203 -17.76 -13.89 3.38
C GLU A 203 -17.54 -13.37 1.97
N ARG A 204 -16.93 -14.18 1.10
CA ARG A 204 -16.45 -13.75 -0.21
C ARG A 204 -17.52 -13.03 -1.05
N ALA A 205 -18.75 -13.56 -1.02
CA ALA A 205 -19.86 -12.97 -1.78
C ALA A 205 -20.20 -11.56 -1.27
N GLU A 206 -20.25 -11.39 0.04
CA GLU A 206 -20.52 -10.11 0.69
C GLU A 206 -19.40 -9.12 0.47
N LEU A 207 -18.14 -9.54 0.55
CA LEU A 207 -16.99 -8.68 0.24
C LEU A 207 -17.05 -8.18 -1.21
N TYR A 208 -17.40 -9.04 -2.16
CA TYR A 208 -17.53 -8.67 -3.57
C TYR A 208 -18.69 -7.70 -3.81
N ARG A 209 -19.85 -7.95 -3.17
CA ARG A 209 -21.00 -7.05 -3.22
C ARG A 209 -20.62 -5.64 -2.70
N ARG A 210 -19.92 -5.57 -1.57
CA ARG A 210 -19.44 -4.29 -1.00
C ARG A 210 -18.44 -3.58 -1.91
N ILE A 211 -17.55 -4.32 -2.55
CA ILE A 211 -16.61 -3.77 -3.52
C ILE A 211 -17.36 -3.16 -4.70
N ASP A 212 -18.31 -3.89 -5.28
CA ASP A 212 -19.05 -3.46 -6.45
C ASP A 212 -19.92 -2.23 -6.13
N GLN A 213 -20.62 -2.26 -4.98
CA GLN A 213 -21.42 -1.13 -4.51
C GLN A 213 -20.55 0.12 -4.24
N ARG A 214 -19.41 -0.04 -3.58
CA ARG A 214 -18.50 1.08 -3.31
C ARG A 214 -17.95 1.69 -4.61
N PHE A 215 -17.68 0.87 -5.62
CA PHE A 215 -17.22 1.39 -6.90
C PHE A 215 -18.28 2.27 -7.57
N LEU A 216 -19.55 1.86 -7.53
CA LEU A 216 -20.67 2.67 -8.01
C LEU A 216 -20.81 3.97 -7.21
N GLN A 217 -20.72 3.91 -5.88
CA GLN A 217 -20.70 5.11 -5.03
C GLN A 217 -19.56 6.08 -5.37
N MET A 218 -18.39 5.58 -5.77
CA MET A 218 -17.28 6.42 -6.24
C MET A 218 -17.64 7.10 -7.59
N ILE A 219 -18.30 6.40 -8.51
CA ILE A 219 -18.80 7.01 -9.76
C ILE A 219 -19.79 8.12 -9.45
N ASP A 220 -20.77 7.86 -8.59
CA ASP A 220 -21.80 8.84 -8.17
C ASP A 220 -21.17 10.04 -7.42
N ALA A 221 -20.08 9.81 -6.70
CA ALA A 221 -19.34 10.85 -5.99
C ALA A 221 -18.38 11.66 -6.88
N GLY A 222 -18.32 11.40 -8.19
CA GLY A 222 -17.56 12.19 -9.15
C GLY A 222 -16.19 11.64 -9.52
N LEU A 223 -15.95 10.33 -9.44
CA LEU A 223 -14.69 9.72 -9.86
C LEU A 223 -14.33 10.01 -11.32
N VAL A 224 -15.33 10.08 -12.20
CA VAL A 224 -15.09 10.39 -13.63
C VAL A 224 -14.59 11.83 -13.78
N GLU A 225 -15.18 12.77 -13.08
CA GLU A 225 -14.80 14.18 -13.07
C GLU A 225 -13.41 14.37 -12.46
N GLU A 226 -13.09 13.66 -11.38
CA GLU A 226 -11.75 13.66 -10.77
C GLU A 226 -10.68 13.19 -11.78
N VAL A 227 -10.94 12.11 -12.52
CA VAL A 227 -10.00 11.61 -13.54
C VAL A 227 -9.92 12.56 -14.73
N ARG A 228 -11.01 13.23 -15.13
CA ARG A 228 -10.98 14.28 -16.16
C ARG A 228 -10.10 15.45 -15.75
N ALA A 229 -10.22 15.90 -14.50
CA ALA A 229 -9.38 16.97 -13.96
C ALA A 229 -7.90 16.59 -13.94
N LEU A 230 -7.56 15.37 -13.52
CA LEU A 230 -6.19 14.86 -13.58
C LEU A 230 -5.65 14.84 -15.01
N ARG A 231 -6.45 14.36 -15.97
CA ARG A 231 -6.05 14.31 -17.38
C ARG A 231 -5.90 15.72 -18.00
N ALA A 232 -6.74 16.65 -17.59
CA ALA A 232 -6.71 18.05 -18.09
C ALA A 232 -5.44 18.80 -17.67
N ARG A 233 -4.66 18.30 -16.71
CA ARG A 233 -3.35 18.85 -16.36
C ARG A 233 -2.35 18.80 -17.54
N GLY A 234 -2.49 17.81 -18.44
CA GLY A 234 -1.64 17.68 -19.65
C GLY A 234 -0.24 17.09 -19.42
N ASP A 235 0.20 16.99 -18.16
CA ASP A 235 1.50 16.43 -17.77
C ASP A 235 1.39 14.97 -17.26
N LEU A 236 0.17 14.47 -17.02
CA LEU A 236 -0.08 13.12 -16.54
C LEU A 236 -0.39 12.16 -17.70
N HIS A 237 0.03 10.90 -17.55
CA HIS A 237 -0.24 9.84 -18.53
C HIS A 237 -0.51 8.49 -17.84
N ALA A 238 -1.20 7.58 -18.53
CA ALA A 238 -1.71 6.31 -18.00
C ALA A 238 -0.62 5.39 -17.40
N ASP A 239 0.64 5.55 -17.80
CA ASP A 239 1.74 4.70 -17.34
C ASP A 239 2.36 5.15 -16.00
N LEU A 240 1.98 6.33 -15.49
CA LEU A 240 2.44 6.78 -14.20
C LEU A 240 1.99 5.82 -13.08
N PRO A 241 2.87 5.54 -12.09
CA PRO A 241 2.53 4.67 -10.96
C PRO A 241 1.23 5.05 -10.23
N SER A 242 0.97 6.34 -10.07
CA SER A 242 -0.25 6.90 -9.50
C SER A 242 -1.50 6.51 -10.29
N LEU A 243 -1.48 6.67 -11.60
CA LEU A 243 -2.62 6.41 -12.48
C LEU A 243 -2.82 4.92 -12.81
N ARG A 244 -1.85 4.06 -12.47
CA ARG A 244 -2.06 2.61 -12.46
C ARG A 244 -2.88 2.13 -11.27
N ALA A 245 -3.23 2.99 -10.33
CA ALA A 245 -4.12 2.65 -9.23
C ALA A 245 -5.45 2.10 -9.76
N VAL A 246 -5.98 1.09 -9.03
CA VAL A 246 -7.26 0.47 -9.37
C VAL A 246 -8.37 1.51 -9.29
N GLY A 247 -9.24 1.52 -10.28
CA GLY A 247 -10.25 2.57 -10.48
C GLY A 247 -9.74 3.64 -11.46
N TYR A 248 -8.67 4.32 -11.13
CA TYR A 248 -8.11 5.39 -11.99
C TYR A 248 -7.73 4.89 -13.38
N ARG A 249 -7.00 3.80 -13.47
CA ARG A 249 -6.60 3.22 -14.76
C ARG A 249 -7.79 2.93 -15.66
N GLN A 250 -8.87 2.38 -15.11
CA GLN A 250 -10.04 2.00 -15.88
C GLN A 250 -10.85 3.22 -16.32
N ILE A 251 -11.05 4.18 -15.41
CA ILE A 251 -11.76 5.42 -15.74
C ILE A 251 -10.93 6.32 -16.66
N TRP A 252 -9.59 6.29 -16.56
CA TRP A 252 -8.72 6.99 -17.52
C TRP A 252 -8.93 6.52 -18.96
N SER A 253 -9.00 5.19 -19.18
CA SER A 253 -9.31 4.65 -20.51
C SER A 253 -10.69 5.09 -21.03
N HIS A 254 -11.70 5.21 -20.16
CA HIS A 254 -12.99 5.77 -20.54
C HIS A 254 -12.86 7.26 -20.91
N VAL A 255 -12.24 8.07 -20.08
CA VAL A 255 -12.02 9.51 -20.35
C VAL A 255 -11.14 9.72 -21.60
N ALA A 256 -10.29 8.76 -21.95
CA ALA A 256 -9.53 8.75 -23.19
C ALA A 256 -10.35 8.38 -24.44
N GLY A 257 -11.60 7.92 -24.27
CA GLY A 257 -12.45 7.47 -25.39
C GLY A 257 -12.15 6.04 -25.86
N GLU A 258 -11.37 5.26 -25.11
CA GLU A 258 -10.95 3.91 -25.48
C GLU A 258 -12.02 2.85 -25.16
N GLN A 259 -12.96 3.14 -24.25
CA GLN A 259 -14.05 2.24 -23.83
C GLN A 259 -15.24 3.01 -23.26
N SER A 260 -16.41 2.34 -23.19
CA SER A 260 -17.60 2.93 -22.54
C SER A 260 -17.44 3.03 -21.03
N LEU A 261 -18.28 3.85 -20.36
CA LEU A 261 -18.28 3.98 -18.90
C LEU A 261 -18.66 2.66 -18.23
N GLU A 262 -19.66 1.93 -18.77
CA GLU A 262 -20.10 0.64 -18.26
C GLU A 262 -18.95 -0.38 -18.27
N THR A 263 -18.22 -0.46 -19.39
CA THR A 263 -17.04 -1.33 -19.51
C THR A 263 -15.95 -0.96 -18.51
N ALA A 264 -15.72 0.33 -18.30
CA ALA A 264 -14.74 0.83 -17.33
C ALA A 264 -15.15 0.49 -15.88
N ILE A 265 -16.43 0.61 -15.54
CA ILE A 265 -16.99 0.24 -14.23
C ILE A 265 -16.79 -1.25 -13.97
N GLU A 266 -17.21 -2.13 -14.89
CA GLU A 266 -17.04 -3.59 -14.74
C GLU A 266 -15.58 -3.99 -14.59
N ALA A 267 -14.70 -3.38 -15.38
CA ALA A 267 -13.26 -3.60 -15.30
C ALA A 267 -12.68 -3.12 -13.96
N GLY A 268 -13.16 -1.98 -13.45
CA GLY A 268 -12.77 -1.42 -12.15
C GLY A 268 -13.18 -2.31 -10.98
N GLN A 269 -14.42 -2.76 -10.96
CA GLN A 269 -14.95 -3.69 -9.97
C GLN A 269 -14.15 -5.00 -9.97
N ARG A 270 -13.92 -5.59 -11.14
CA ARG A 270 -13.11 -6.81 -11.29
C ARG A 270 -11.67 -6.61 -10.82
N ALA A 271 -11.05 -5.48 -11.16
CA ALA A 271 -9.70 -5.15 -10.72
C ALA A 271 -9.62 -4.97 -9.19
N THR A 272 -10.64 -4.38 -8.56
CA THR A 272 -10.75 -4.21 -7.11
C THR A 272 -10.95 -5.55 -6.40
N ARG A 273 -11.78 -6.46 -6.94
CA ARG A 273 -11.92 -7.84 -6.40
C ARG A 273 -10.59 -8.60 -6.47
N ASN A 274 -9.83 -8.44 -7.57
CA ASN A 274 -8.50 -9.02 -7.70
C ASN A 274 -7.47 -8.40 -6.73
N LEU A 275 -7.58 -7.10 -6.45
CA LEU A 275 -6.77 -6.44 -5.42
C LEU A 275 -7.06 -7.06 -4.04
N ALA A 276 -8.32 -7.15 -3.64
CA ALA A 276 -8.73 -7.76 -2.37
C ALA A 276 -8.21 -9.20 -2.23
N LYS A 277 -8.33 -10.01 -3.30
CA LYS A 277 -7.79 -11.37 -3.34
C LYS A 277 -6.27 -11.41 -3.08
N ARG A 278 -5.51 -10.51 -3.73
CA ARG A 278 -4.05 -10.43 -3.52
C ARG A 278 -3.72 -10.01 -2.09
N GLN A 279 -4.45 -9.04 -1.53
CA GLN A 279 -4.26 -8.61 -0.14
C GLN A 279 -4.47 -9.77 0.84
N LEU A 280 -5.54 -10.55 0.66
CA LEU A 280 -5.81 -11.75 1.47
C LEU A 280 -4.74 -12.83 1.31
N THR A 281 -4.24 -13.07 0.09
CA THR A 281 -3.15 -14.02 -0.13
C THR A 281 -1.90 -13.65 0.68
N TRP A 282 -1.56 -12.36 0.76
CA TRP A 282 -0.44 -11.88 1.55
C TRP A 282 -0.68 -12.01 3.05
N LEU A 283 -1.86 -11.62 3.53
CA LEU A 283 -2.24 -11.70 4.95
C LEU A 283 -2.26 -13.14 5.45
N ASN A 284 -2.82 -14.06 4.66
CA ASN A 284 -2.87 -15.49 5.02
C ASN A 284 -1.49 -16.17 5.04
N ALA A 285 -0.52 -15.63 4.30
CA ALA A 285 0.84 -16.13 4.30
C ALA A 285 1.65 -15.65 5.52
N ASP A 286 1.24 -14.60 6.18
CA ASP A 286 1.92 -14.03 7.34
C ASP A 286 1.34 -14.57 8.65
N LYS A 287 2.05 -15.52 9.26
CA LYS A 287 1.64 -16.16 10.51
C LYS A 287 1.78 -15.28 11.76
N SER A 288 2.42 -14.13 11.64
CA SER A 288 2.60 -13.18 12.74
C SER A 288 1.40 -12.25 12.95
N VAL A 289 0.42 -12.31 12.08
CA VAL A 289 -0.76 -11.45 12.10
C VAL A 289 -1.83 -12.02 13.03
N ASN A 290 -2.30 -11.21 13.97
CA ASN A 290 -3.45 -11.51 14.81
C ASN A 290 -4.75 -11.16 14.06
N TRP A 291 -5.58 -12.16 13.78
CA TRP A 291 -6.84 -11.95 13.09
C TRP A 291 -7.93 -11.47 14.05
N ILE A 292 -8.61 -10.40 13.65
CA ILE A 292 -9.82 -9.89 14.30
C ILE A 292 -11.02 -10.44 13.53
N PRO A 293 -11.84 -11.35 14.15
CA PRO A 293 -12.87 -12.08 13.42
C PRO A 293 -14.11 -11.25 13.06
N GLY A 294 -14.30 -10.08 13.66
CA GLY A 294 -15.44 -9.21 13.41
C GLY A 294 -15.26 -7.81 14.02
N LEU A 295 -16.31 -7.01 13.94
CA LEU A 295 -16.33 -5.63 14.47
C LEU A 295 -17.06 -5.52 15.81
N GLU A 296 -17.54 -6.65 16.38
CA GLU A 296 -18.18 -6.68 17.69
C GLU A 296 -17.15 -6.49 18.80
N ASP A 297 -17.55 -5.88 19.90
CA ASP A 297 -16.65 -5.53 21.02
C ASP A 297 -15.79 -6.69 21.53
N GLN A 298 -16.37 -7.91 21.61
CA GLN A 298 -15.63 -9.10 22.02
C GLN A 298 -14.50 -9.46 21.05
N SER A 299 -14.74 -9.28 19.75
CA SER A 299 -13.76 -9.53 18.70
C SER A 299 -12.64 -8.48 18.71
N LEU A 300 -12.91 -7.29 19.22
CA LEU A 300 -11.96 -6.18 19.30
C LEU A 300 -11.08 -6.21 20.56
N ALA A 301 -11.39 -7.05 21.54
CA ALA A 301 -10.66 -7.11 22.81
C ALA A 301 -9.12 -7.23 22.65
N PRO A 302 -8.56 -8.02 21.72
CA PRO A 302 -7.09 -8.11 21.54
C PRO A 302 -6.45 -6.79 21.09
N ILE A 303 -7.05 -6.09 20.12
CA ILE A 303 -6.51 -4.82 19.61
C ILE A 303 -6.69 -3.69 20.63
N VAL A 304 -7.81 -3.69 21.35
CA VAL A 304 -8.08 -2.72 22.44
C VAL A 304 -7.08 -2.88 23.56
N ARG A 305 -6.78 -4.13 23.98
CA ARG A 305 -5.75 -4.42 24.97
C ARG A 305 -4.38 -3.91 24.50
N ALA A 306 -3.96 -4.25 23.28
CA ALA A 306 -2.69 -3.81 22.73
C ALA A 306 -2.55 -2.28 22.70
N LEU A 307 -3.61 -1.56 22.31
CA LEU A 307 -3.62 -0.09 22.35
C LEU A 307 -3.50 0.45 23.78
N GLY A 308 -4.18 -0.15 24.75
CA GLY A 308 -4.09 0.23 26.15
C GLY A 308 -2.68 0.04 26.72
N GLU A 309 -2.04 -1.08 26.39
CA GLU A 309 -0.67 -1.41 26.85
C GLU A 309 0.36 -0.46 26.23
N ILE A 310 0.30 -0.19 24.93
CA ILE A 310 1.19 0.78 24.25
C ILE A 310 0.99 2.18 24.86
N SER A 311 -0.26 2.61 25.04
CA SER A 311 -0.59 3.92 25.61
C SER A 311 -0.07 4.08 27.04
N ALA A 312 -0.23 3.06 27.89
CA ALA A 312 0.30 3.06 29.27
C ALA A 312 1.84 3.10 29.31
N GLY A 313 2.51 2.42 28.37
CA GLY A 313 3.97 2.45 28.21
C GLY A 313 4.50 3.85 27.88
N LEU A 314 3.79 4.60 27.03
CA LEU A 314 4.16 5.98 26.68
C LEU A 314 4.04 6.95 27.86
N GLY A 315 3.07 6.75 28.76
CA GLY A 315 2.92 7.57 29.98
C GLY A 315 4.02 7.35 31.01
N ARG A 316 4.67 6.17 31.03
CA ARG A 316 5.74 5.85 32.00
C ARG A 316 7.13 6.31 31.54
N ALA A 317 7.34 6.53 30.26
CA ALA A 317 8.62 6.96 29.69
C ALA A 317 8.86 8.48 29.83
N GLY A 318 7.90 9.23 30.35
CA GLY A 318 7.94 10.70 30.52
C GLY A 318 8.07 11.18 31.98
N VAL A 319 8.37 10.26 32.93
CA VAL A 319 8.58 10.62 34.35
C VAL A 319 10.04 10.43 34.74
#